data_5633687c1f15e5c320a43a1910f16163
#
_entry.id   5633687c1f15e5c320a43a1910f16163
#
_cell.length_a   1.000
_cell.length_b   1.000
_cell.length_c   1.000
_cell.angle_alpha   90.00
_cell.angle_beta   90.00
_cell.angle_gamma   90.00
#
_symmetry.space_group_name_H-M   'P 1'
#
loop_
_entity.id
_entity.type
_entity.pdbx_description
1 polymer ?
#
loop_
_entity_poly.entity_id
_entity_poly.type
_entity_poly.pdbx_seq_one_letter_code
_entity_poly.pdbx_strand_id
1 'polypeptide(L)'
;MACPTQLGFQDAASPIMEELLYFHDHTLMIVFLISSLVLYVISLMLSTKLTHTSTMDAQGVEMVWTILPAVILILIALPSLRILYMMDEIITPSLTLKTMGHQWYWSYEYTDYENLNFDSYMIPLSDLKPGELRLLEVDNRIALPTEMSIRMLISSEDVLHSWTVPSLGVKTDAIPGRLNQVTLMTSRPGIYYGQCSEICGANHSFMPIVLELVPLKYFEEWLLIML
;
A
#
# COMPACT_ATOMS: atom_id res chain seq x y z
N MET A 1 -2.13 7.97 9.38
CA MET A 1 -0.69 8.10 9.67
C MET A 1 -0.27 6.99 10.63
N ALA A 2 0.92 6.43 10.48
CA ALA A 2 1.41 5.40 11.39
C ALA A 2 1.67 5.96 12.79
N CYS A 3 1.24 5.21 13.82
CA CYS A 3 1.50 5.52 15.21
C CYS A 3 2.66 4.67 15.74
N PRO A 4 3.43 5.15 16.74
CA PRO A 4 4.41 4.31 17.41
C PRO A 4 3.76 3.02 17.92
N THR A 5 4.43 1.87 17.72
CA THR A 5 3.94 0.52 18.11
C THR A 5 2.69 0.02 17.38
N GLN A 6 2.31 0.63 16.27
CA GLN A 6 1.18 0.17 15.47
C GLN A 6 1.47 -1.24 14.89
N LEU A 7 0.58 -2.20 15.17
CA LEU A 7 0.67 -3.59 14.67
C LEU A 7 -0.21 -3.82 13.44
N GLY A 8 -1.28 -3.04 13.28
CA GLY A 8 -2.21 -3.14 12.15
C GLY A 8 -1.90 -2.13 11.03
N PHE A 9 -2.71 -2.18 9.98
CA PHE A 9 -2.65 -1.20 8.90
C PHE A 9 -3.13 0.18 9.35
N GLN A 10 -2.80 1.20 8.55
CA GLN A 10 -3.37 2.54 8.71
C GLN A 10 -4.86 2.52 8.33
N ASP A 11 -5.62 3.48 8.87
CA ASP A 11 -7.04 3.63 8.55
C ASP A 11 -7.23 3.82 7.04
N ALA A 12 -8.11 3.04 6.45
CA ALA A 12 -8.38 3.09 5.03
C ALA A 12 -8.98 4.44 4.62
N ALA A 13 -8.49 4.98 3.51
CA ALA A 13 -9.00 6.20 2.91
C ALA A 13 -9.40 6.03 1.44
N SER A 14 -9.34 4.80 0.94
CA SER A 14 -9.82 4.41 -0.39
C SER A 14 -10.69 3.17 -0.30
N PRO A 15 -11.62 2.94 -1.25
CA PRO A 15 -12.41 1.72 -1.31
C PRO A 15 -11.56 0.45 -1.40
N ILE A 16 -10.47 0.50 -2.16
CA ILE A 16 -9.53 -0.63 -2.30
C ILE A 16 -8.86 -0.96 -0.97
N MET A 17 -8.42 0.04 -0.20
CA MET A 17 -7.81 -0.21 1.10
C MET A 17 -8.80 -0.76 2.12
N GLU A 18 -10.08 -0.38 2.04
CA GLU A 18 -11.14 -0.97 2.87
C GLU A 18 -11.30 -2.47 2.59
N GLU A 19 -11.37 -2.87 1.32
CA GLU A 19 -11.43 -4.30 0.94
C GLU A 19 -10.17 -5.07 1.35
N LEU A 20 -8.99 -4.45 1.24
CA LEU A 20 -7.73 -5.04 1.72
C LEU A 20 -7.72 -5.26 3.24
N LEU A 21 -8.28 -4.34 4.03
CA LEU A 21 -8.43 -4.49 5.48
C LEU A 21 -9.36 -5.66 5.81
N TYR A 22 -10.53 -5.75 5.17
CA TYR A 22 -11.45 -6.86 5.39
C TYR A 22 -10.82 -8.22 5.03
N PHE A 23 -10.08 -8.28 3.93
CA PHE A 23 -9.37 -9.48 3.54
C PHE A 23 -8.26 -9.85 4.54
N HIS A 24 -7.49 -8.87 4.99
CA HIS A 24 -6.46 -9.08 6.01
C HIS A 24 -7.04 -9.66 7.30
N ASP A 25 -8.13 -9.09 7.80
CA ASP A 25 -8.74 -9.54 9.05
C ASP A 25 -9.32 -10.94 8.92
N HIS A 26 -9.94 -11.25 7.77
CA HIS A 26 -10.40 -12.61 7.46
C HIS A 26 -9.24 -13.61 7.45
N THR A 27 -8.16 -13.29 6.78
CA THR A 27 -6.98 -14.15 6.68
C THR A 27 -6.27 -14.27 8.03
N LEU A 28 -6.16 -13.18 8.79
CA LEU A 28 -5.55 -13.16 10.12
C LEU A 28 -6.29 -14.09 11.10
N MET A 29 -7.62 -14.12 11.05
CA MET A 29 -8.43 -15.02 11.87
C MET A 29 -8.09 -16.49 11.57
N ILE A 30 -7.94 -16.85 10.29
CA ILE A 30 -7.54 -18.21 9.87
C ILE A 30 -6.12 -18.54 10.35
N VAL A 31 -5.16 -17.61 10.13
CA VAL A 31 -3.77 -17.80 10.56
C VAL A 31 -3.67 -17.92 12.07
N PHE A 32 -4.44 -17.15 12.82
CA PHE A 32 -4.47 -17.23 14.28
C PHE A 32 -5.02 -18.59 14.77
N LEU A 33 -6.06 -19.11 14.12
CA LEU A 33 -6.60 -20.44 14.41
C LEU A 33 -5.56 -21.53 14.15
N ILE A 34 -4.85 -21.49 13.03
CA ILE A 34 -3.80 -22.47 12.70
C ILE A 34 -2.65 -22.37 13.70
N SER A 35 -2.17 -21.15 13.99
CA SER A 35 -1.06 -20.93 14.93
C SER A 35 -1.39 -21.41 16.34
N SER A 36 -2.62 -21.15 16.83
CA SER A 36 -3.06 -21.60 18.14
C SER A 36 -3.19 -23.12 18.22
N LEU A 37 -3.68 -23.77 17.14
CA LEU A 37 -3.74 -25.23 17.07
C LEU A 37 -2.34 -25.86 17.11
N VAL A 38 -1.41 -25.32 16.32
CA VAL A 38 -0.01 -25.83 16.31
C VAL A 38 0.65 -25.63 17.65
N LEU A 39 0.51 -24.46 18.28
CA LEU A 39 1.06 -24.20 19.63
C LEU A 39 0.44 -25.13 20.69
N TYR A 40 -0.86 -25.42 20.61
CA TYR A 40 -1.54 -26.35 21.48
C TYR A 40 -0.95 -27.76 21.37
N VAL A 41 -0.81 -28.26 20.13
CA VAL A 41 -0.24 -29.59 19.87
C VAL A 41 1.21 -29.69 20.35
N ILE A 42 2.05 -28.68 20.07
CA ILE A 42 3.45 -28.64 20.55
C ILE A 42 3.48 -28.65 22.09
N SER A 43 2.64 -27.85 22.74
CA SER A 43 2.58 -27.79 24.21
C SER A 43 2.17 -29.14 24.82
N LEU A 44 1.23 -29.84 24.21
CA LEU A 44 0.87 -31.21 24.61
C LEU A 44 2.04 -32.18 24.46
N MET A 45 2.72 -32.15 23.30
CA MET A 45 3.86 -33.02 23.03
C MET A 45 5.01 -32.80 24.02
N LEU A 46 5.24 -31.57 24.45
CA LEU A 46 6.28 -31.24 25.42
C LEU A 46 5.90 -31.59 26.88
N SER A 47 4.61 -31.56 27.20
CA SER A 47 4.11 -31.77 28.56
C SER A 47 3.73 -33.24 28.87
N THR A 48 3.33 -34.01 27.86
CA THR A 48 2.90 -35.41 28.03
C THR A 48 4.09 -36.37 28.06
N LYS A 49 3.96 -37.43 28.88
CA LYS A 49 4.85 -38.59 28.88
C LYS A 49 4.34 -39.75 28.02
N LEU A 50 3.13 -39.60 27.46
CA LEU A 50 2.51 -40.60 26.59
C LEU A 50 3.04 -40.40 25.17
N THR A 51 3.98 -41.24 24.76
CA THR A 51 4.57 -41.19 23.42
C THR A 51 4.32 -42.51 22.69
N HIS A 52 4.04 -42.38 21.38
CA HIS A 52 3.92 -43.53 20.47
C HIS A 52 4.90 -43.31 19.31
N THR A 53 6.01 -44.04 19.35
CA THR A 53 7.10 -43.91 18.36
C THR A 53 7.08 -44.92 17.23
N SER A 54 6.09 -45.84 17.23
CA SER A 54 6.01 -47.01 16.29
C SER A 54 5.09 -46.76 15.11
N THR A 55 4.62 -45.52 14.89
CA THR A 55 3.74 -45.22 13.75
C THR A 55 4.56 -45.17 12.47
N MET A 56 4.39 -46.18 11.61
CA MET A 56 5.09 -46.31 10.32
C MET A 56 4.19 -45.95 9.14
N ASP A 57 2.87 -45.97 9.32
CA ASP A 57 1.88 -45.64 8.32
C ASP A 57 0.68 -44.92 8.97
N ALA A 58 0.23 -43.82 8.37
CA ALA A 58 -0.87 -43.01 8.87
C ALA A 58 -1.73 -42.44 7.72
N GLN A 59 -1.99 -43.21 6.67
CA GLN A 59 -2.64 -42.79 5.44
C GLN A 59 -3.95 -42.02 5.67
N GLY A 60 -4.77 -42.44 6.64
CA GLY A 60 -6.03 -41.74 6.96
C GLY A 60 -5.79 -40.28 7.49
N VAL A 61 -4.79 -40.10 8.35
CA VAL A 61 -4.41 -38.77 8.88
C VAL A 61 -3.75 -37.95 7.79
N GLU A 62 -2.92 -38.55 6.92
CA GLU A 62 -2.28 -37.87 5.80
C GLU A 62 -3.31 -37.30 4.81
N MET A 63 -4.37 -38.04 4.51
CA MET A 63 -5.48 -37.54 3.69
C MET A 63 -6.16 -36.32 4.33
N VAL A 64 -6.42 -36.36 5.65
CA VAL A 64 -7.06 -35.26 6.34
C VAL A 64 -6.20 -33.99 6.30
N TRP A 65 -4.89 -34.11 6.64
CA TRP A 65 -4.03 -32.93 6.65
C TRP A 65 -3.65 -32.42 5.25
N THR A 66 -3.91 -33.17 4.19
CA THR A 66 -3.76 -32.72 2.81
C THR A 66 -5.02 -32.01 2.32
N ILE A 67 -6.20 -32.56 2.55
CA ILE A 67 -7.47 -32.04 2.05
C ILE A 67 -7.86 -30.75 2.82
N LEU A 68 -7.72 -30.75 4.14
CA LEU A 68 -8.15 -29.61 4.97
C LEU A 68 -7.39 -28.30 4.65
N PRO A 69 -6.04 -28.27 4.52
CA PRO A 69 -5.32 -27.11 4.05
C PRO A 69 -5.72 -26.67 2.63
N ALA A 70 -5.97 -27.59 1.72
CA ALA A 70 -6.42 -27.27 0.38
C ALA A 70 -7.77 -26.52 0.39
N VAL A 71 -8.72 -26.95 1.22
CA VAL A 71 -10.00 -26.23 1.41
C VAL A 71 -9.77 -24.83 1.98
N ILE A 72 -8.91 -24.69 3.00
CA ILE A 72 -8.57 -23.40 3.58
C ILE A 72 -7.95 -22.44 2.54
N LEU A 73 -7.04 -22.95 1.70
CA LEU A 73 -6.43 -22.16 0.64
C LEU A 73 -7.46 -21.67 -0.39
N ILE A 74 -8.46 -22.48 -0.74
CA ILE A 74 -9.56 -22.06 -1.63
C ILE A 74 -10.38 -20.94 -0.97
N LEU A 75 -10.69 -21.05 0.32
CA LEU A 75 -11.43 -20.03 1.05
C LEU A 75 -10.68 -18.68 1.11
N ILE A 76 -9.35 -18.70 1.15
CA ILE A 76 -8.52 -17.50 1.10
C ILE A 76 -8.40 -16.98 -0.35
N ALA A 77 -8.26 -17.86 -1.33
CA ALA A 77 -8.03 -17.47 -2.72
C ALA A 77 -9.22 -16.72 -3.33
N LEU A 78 -10.46 -17.09 -3.03
CA LEU A 78 -11.63 -16.46 -3.62
C LEU A 78 -11.72 -14.94 -3.33
N PRO A 79 -11.66 -14.45 -2.08
CA PRO A 79 -11.66 -13.01 -1.82
C PRO A 79 -10.37 -12.32 -2.32
N SER A 80 -9.22 -12.99 -2.26
CA SER A 80 -7.95 -12.46 -2.78
C SER A 80 -8.02 -12.16 -4.27
N LEU A 81 -8.52 -13.10 -5.08
CA LEU A 81 -8.69 -12.91 -6.52
C LEU A 81 -9.70 -11.81 -6.85
N ARG A 82 -10.78 -11.71 -6.07
CA ARG A 82 -11.75 -10.62 -6.23
C ARG A 82 -11.09 -9.25 -6.09
N ILE A 83 -10.30 -9.04 -5.04
CA ILE A 83 -9.59 -7.77 -4.82
C ILE A 83 -8.58 -7.52 -5.94
N LEU A 84 -7.84 -8.52 -6.36
CA LEU A 84 -6.88 -8.42 -7.46
C LEU A 84 -7.56 -7.87 -8.74
N TYR A 85 -8.70 -8.43 -9.13
CA TYR A 85 -9.45 -7.92 -10.29
C TYR A 85 -10.01 -6.52 -10.10
N MET A 86 -10.47 -6.18 -8.88
CA MET A 86 -10.92 -4.82 -8.58
C MET A 86 -9.80 -3.78 -8.68
N MET A 87 -8.57 -4.14 -8.32
CA MET A 87 -7.40 -3.24 -8.44
C MET A 87 -6.98 -3.02 -9.90
N ASP A 88 -7.17 -4.02 -10.76
CA ASP A 88 -6.81 -3.96 -12.18
C ASP A 88 -7.91 -3.33 -13.06
N GLU A 89 -9.08 -3.06 -12.51
CA GLU A 89 -10.19 -2.47 -13.27
C GLU A 89 -9.86 -1.05 -13.71
N ILE A 90 -9.82 -0.86 -15.03
CA ILE A 90 -9.55 0.44 -15.64
C ILE A 90 -10.87 1.20 -15.78
N ILE A 91 -11.11 2.12 -14.86
CA ILE A 91 -12.21 3.07 -14.92
C ILE A 91 -11.73 4.29 -15.72
N THR A 92 -12.63 4.91 -16.52
CA THR A 92 -12.31 6.18 -17.21
C THR A 92 -11.88 7.24 -16.20
N PRO A 93 -10.64 7.71 -16.23
CA PRO A 93 -10.15 8.66 -15.25
C PRO A 93 -10.67 10.06 -15.53
N SER A 94 -10.88 10.82 -14.47
CA SER A 94 -11.22 12.25 -14.54
C SER A 94 -9.98 13.14 -14.56
N LEU A 95 -8.85 12.62 -14.10
CA LEU A 95 -7.55 13.31 -14.04
C LEU A 95 -6.44 12.29 -14.25
N THR A 96 -5.38 12.71 -14.93
CA THR A 96 -4.17 11.90 -15.09
C THR A 96 -2.96 12.62 -14.51
N LEU A 97 -2.25 11.93 -13.61
CA LEU A 97 -1.00 12.39 -13.01
C LEU A 97 0.13 11.43 -13.37
N LYS A 98 1.20 11.96 -13.93
CA LYS A 98 2.44 11.22 -14.18
C LYS A 98 3.42 11.47 -13.05
N THR A 99 4.07 10.41 -12.59
CA THR A 99 5.01 10.41 -11.47
C THR A 99 6.30 9.77 -11.91
N MET A 100 7.41 10.49 -11.73
CA MET A 100 8.76 9.98 -12.04
C MET A 100 9.60 9.92 -10.78
N GLY A 101 10.23 8.77 -10.56
CA GLY A 101 11.19 8.57 -9.47
C GLY A 101 12.60 8.99 -9.90
N HIS A 102 13.31 9.67 -9.00
CA HIS A 102 14.71 10.09 -9.15
C HIS A 102 15.49 9.80 -7.87
N GLN A 103 16.80 9.82 -7.97
CA GLN A 103 17.70 9.74 -6.80
C GLN A 103 17.95 11.17 -6.26
N TRP A 104 17.32 11.66 -5.20
CA TRP A 104 16.29 11.02 -4.33
C TRP A 104 15.16 12.02 -4.12
N TYR A 105 14.26 12.09 -5.07
CA TYR A 105 13.08 12.92 -5.05
C TYR A 105 12.03 12.38 -6.03
N TRP A 106 10.84 12.92 -6.00
CA TRP A 106 9.78 12.62 -6.95
C TRP A 106 9.46 13.85 -7.80
N SER A 107 9.19 13.67 -9.08
CA SER A 107 8.60 14.70 -9.93
C SER A 107 7.20 14.31 -10.35
N TYR A 108 6.33 15.30 -10.46
CA TYR A 108 4.91 15.14 -10.77
C TYR A 108 4.53 16.04 -11.94
N GLU A 109 3.72 15.48 -12.86
CA GLU A 109 3.23 16.17 -14.05
C GLU A 109 1.72 15.90 -14.18
N TYR A 110 0.91 16.96 -14.16
CA TYR A 110 -0.53 16.89 -14.39
C TYR A 110 -0.77 16.94 -15.91
N THR A 111 -0.88 15.78 -16.54
CA THR A 111 -0.86 15.64 -18.00
C THR A 111 -2.05 16.29 -18.71
N ASP A 112 -3.12 16.58 -17.99
CA ASP A 112 -4.32 17.26 -18.50
C ASP A 112 -4.16 18.80 -18.53
N TYR A 113 -3.06 19.34 -17.98
CA TYR A 113 -2.79 20.78 -17.90
C TYR A 113 -1.38 21.07 -18.40
N GLU A 114 -1.28 22.01 -19.35
CA GLU A 114 0.00 22.41 -19.92
C GLU A 114 0.87 23.12 -18.85
N ASN A 115 2.15 22.72 -18.78
CA ASN A 115 3.18 23.30 -17.88
C ASN A 115 2.95 23.12 -16.37
N LEU A 116 1.99 22.32 -15.94
CA LEU A 116 1.83 22.00 -14.52
C LEU A 116 2.68 20.80 -14.11
N ASN A 117 3.93 21.06 -13.79
CA ASN A 117 4.88 20.07 -13.27
C ASN A 117 5.72 20.67 -12.15
N PHE A 118 6.16 19.85 -11.22
CA PHE A 118 7.05 20.23 -10.13
C PHE A 118 7.78 19.05 -9.53
N ASP A 119 8.89 19.36 -8.89
CA ASP A 119 9.66 18.42 -8.08
C ASP A 119 9.22 18.50 -6.62
N SER A 120 9.33 17.38 -5.93
CA SER A 120 8.97 17.22 -4.52
C SER A 120 10.13 16.64 -3.75
N TYR A 121 10.77 17.46 -2.91
CA TYR A 121 11.89 17.11 -2.06
C TYR A 121 11.49 17.04 -0.59
N MET A 122 12.11 16.14 0.14
CA MET A 122 11.94 16.07 1.61
C MET A 122 12.44 17.36 2.27
N ILE A 123 11.66 17.91 3.21
CA ILE A 123 12.08 19.06 4.02
C ILE A 123 13.13 18.60 5.04
N PRO A 124 14.33 19.23 5.08
CA PRO A 124 15.34 18.95 6.09
C PRO A 124 14.86 19.27 7.50
N LEU A 125 15.42 18.57 8.50
CA LEU A 125 15.04 18.75 9.91
C LEU A 125 15.19 20.19 10.41
N SER A 126 16.15 20.95 9.86
CA SER A 126 16.38 22.37 10.21
C SER A 126 15.24 23.30 9.81
N ASP A 127 14.47 22.93 8.79
CA ASP A 127 13.49 23.79 8.13
C ASP A 127 12.05 23.42 8.46
N LEU A 128 11.88 22.33 9.25
CA LEU A 128 10.57 21.87 9.72
C LEU A 128 9.92 22.86 10.66
N LYS A 129 8.64 23.13 10.44
CA LYS A 129 7.81 23.94 11.32
C LYS A 129 7.23 23.11 12.47
N PRO A 130 6.87 23.75 13.60
CA PRO A 130 6.18 23.06 14.69
C PRO A 130 4.90 22.36 14.21
N GLY A 131 4.80 21.07 14.46
CA GLY A 131 3.65 20.22 14.05
C GLY A 131 3.86 19.46 12.74
N GLU A 132 4.90 19.76 11.97
CA GLU A 132 5.27 19.00 10.78
C GLU A 132 5.99 17.69 11.14
N LEU A 133 5.87 16.71 10.26
CA LEU A 133 6.34 15.36 10.51
C LEU A 133 7.77 15.15 10.00
N ARG A 134 8.65 14.78 10.91
CA ARG A 134 10.03 14.45 10.57
C ARG A 134 10.10 13.34 9.52
N LEU A 135 10.89 13.52 8.47
CA LEU A 135 11.16 12.58 7.35
C LEU A 135 9.97 12.30 6.44
N LEU A 136 8.84 12.94 6.62
CA LEU A 136 7.63 12.72 5.82
C LEU A 136 7.17 13.98 5.09
N GLU A 137 7.54 15.16 5.53
CA GLU A 137 7.13 16.42 4.88
C GLU A 137 7.96 16.72 3.63
N VAL A 138 7.29 17.34 2.66
CA VAL A 138 7.87 17.77 1.39
C VAL A 138 7.61 19.24 1.15
N ASP A 139 8.45 19.88 0.32
CA ASP A 139 8.31 21.26 -0.11
C ASP A 139 7.06 21.46 -0.99
N ASN A 140 6.79 20.52 -1.91
CA ASN A 140 5.65 20.56 -2.82
C ASN A 140 4.80 19.29 -2.67
N ARG A 141 3.58 19.45 -2.15
CA ARG A 141 2.62 18.36 -2.00
C ARG A 141 1.83 18.15 -3.30
N ILE A 142 1.40 16.93 -3.54
CA ILE A 142 0.49 16.60 -4.63
C ILE A 142 -0.93 16.94 -4.21
N ALA A 143 -1.55 17.95 -4.82
CA ALA A 143 -2.96 18.26 -4.61
C ALA A 143 -3.84 17.44 -5.55
N LEU A 144 -4.84 16.73 -5.02
CA LEU A 144 -5.77 15.91 -5.81
C LEU A 144 -7.20 16.07 -5.28
N PRO A 145 -8.21 15.98 -6.17
CA PRO A 145 -9.61 16.00 -5.75
C PRO A 145 -10.03 14.66 -5.10
N THR A 146 -10.88 14.74 -4.08
CA THR A 146 -11.55 13.57 -3.49
C THR A 146 -12.71 13.08 -4.36
N GLU A 147 -13.12 11.82 -4.17
CA GLU A 147 -14.29 11.19 -4.80
C GLU A 147 -14.25 11.12 -6.33
N MET A 148 -13.07 11.29 -6.91
CA MET A 148 -12.83 11.21 -8.35
C MET A 148 -11.84 10.09 -8.68
N SER A 149 -12.03 9.46 -9.84
CA SER A 149 -11.08 8.48 -10.36
C SER A 149 -9.89 9.17 -10.99
N ILE A 150 -8.71 8.94 -10.46
CA ILE A 150 -7.45 9.52 -10.89
C ILE A 150 -6.55 8.41 -11.43
N ARG A 151 -6.02 8.61 -12.62
CA ARG A 151 -5.01 7.73 -13.20
C ARG A 151 -3.63 8.21 -12.76
N MET A 152 -2.89 7.33 -12.09
CA MET A 152 -1.48 7.54 -11.80
C MET A 152 -0.65 6.76 -12.82
N LEU A 153 0.24 7.44 -13.53
CA LEU A 153 1.23 6.86 -14.44
C LEU A 153 2.60 6.96 -13.76
N ILE A 154 3.22 5.83 -13.46
CA ILE A 154 4.38 5.78 -12.58
C ILE A 154 5.56 5.15 -13.33
N SER A 155 6.70 5.85 -13.34
CA SER A 155 7.95 5.40 -13.94
C SER A 155 9.15 5.98 -13.18
N SER A 156 10.35 5.71 -13.66
CA SER A 156 11.61 6.26 -13.11
C SER A 156 12.52 6.72 -14.24
N GLU A 157 13.39 7.69 -13.97
CA GLU A 157 14.42 8.14 -14.90
C GLU A 157 15.78 7.46 -14.69
N ASP A 158 16.04 6.94 -13.50
CA ASP A 158 17.36 6.43 -13.13
C ASP A 158 17.35 4.95 -12.69
N VAL A 159 17.05 4.69 -11.42
CA VAL A 159 17.02 3.34 -10.84
C VAL A 159 15.59 2.93 -10.51
N LEU A 160 15.42 1.73 -9.99
CA LEU A 160 14.12 1.27 -9.48
C LEU A 160 13.73 2.07 -8.23
N HIS A 161 12.48 2.53 -8.20
CA HIS A 161 11.80 3.08 -7.03
C HIS A 161 10.44 2.42 -6.90
N SER A 162 9.70 2.69 -5.83
CA SER A 162 8.30 2.26 -5.70
C SER A 162 7.48 3.34 -5.03
N TRP A 163 6.45 3.80 -5.72
CA TRP A 163 5.53 4.83 -5.23
C TRP A 163 4.44 4.19 -4.38
N THR A 164 4.35 4.59 -3.12
CA THR A 164 3.48 3.90 -2.15
C THR A 164 2.80 4.88 -1.23
N VAL A 165 1.49 4.72 -1.05
CA VAL A 165 0.69 5.42 -0.03
C VAL A 165 -0.15 4.38 0.72
N PRO A 166 0.29 3.96 1.92
CA PRO A 166 -0.29 2.82 2.63
C PRO A 166 -1.78 2.97 2.97
N SER A 167 -2.21 4.17 3.38
CA SER A 167 -3.62 4.44 3.72
C SER A 167 -4.59 4.36 2.53
N LEU A 168 -4.07 4.44 1.31
CA LEU A 168 -4.82 4.32 0.07
C LEU A 168 -4.71 2.91 -0.55
N GLY A 169 -3.89 2.03 0.03
CA GLY A 169 -3.67 0.68 -0.47
C GLY A 169 -2.92 0.64 -1.81
N VAL A 170 -2.20 1.71 -2.15
CA VAL A 170 -1.46 1.81 -3.41
C VAL A 170 0.02 1.54 -3.17
N LYS A 171 0.57 0.64 -3.98
CA LYS A 171 2.00 0.40 -4.12
C LYS A 171 2.28 -0.03 -5.56
N THR A 172 3.12 0.74 -6.25
CA THR A 172 3.44 0.49 -7.66
C THR A 172 4.91 0.81 -7.90
N ASP A 173 5.62 -0.12 -8.52
CA ASP A 173 7.02 0.05 -8.83
C ASP A 173 7.20 1.07 -9.94
N ALA A 174 8.16 1.97 -9.75
CA ALA A 174 8.64 2.94 -10.72
C ALA A 174 9.88 2.37 -11.42
N ILE A 175 9.68 1.84 -12.64
CA ILE A 175 10.68 1.09 -13.38
C ILE A 175 11.16 1.94 -14.56
N PRO A 176 12.48 2.14 -14.75
CA PRO A 176 13.03 2.84 -15.91
C PRO A 176 12.58 2.18 -17.23
N GLY A 177 12.10 3.00 -18.16
CA GLY A 177 11.62 2.54 -19.47
C GLY A 177 10.27 1.84 -19.49
N ARG A 178 9.58 1.72 -18.33
CA ARG A 178 8.23 1.16 -18.22
C ARG A 178 7.30 2.16 -17.53
N LEU A 179 6.13 2.35 -18.09
CA LEU A 179 5.08 3.17 -17.51
C LEU A 179 4.01 2.28 -16.87
N ASN A 180 4.03 2.20 -15.56
CA ASN A 180 3.01 1.48 -14.80
C ASN A 180 1.79 2.38 -14.56
N GLN A 181 0.60 1.78 -14.53
CA GLN A 181 -0.64 2.49 -14.30
C GLN A 181 -1.34 1.94 -13.05
N VAL A 182 -1.86 2.83 -12.22
CA VAL A 182 -2.76 2.49 -11.11
C VAL A 182 -3.88 3.52 -11.03
N THR A 183 -5.08 3.07 -10.66
CA THR A 183 -6.21 3.95 -10.39
C THR A 183 -6.23 4.32 -8.90
N LEU A 184 -6.34 5.61 -8.62
CA LEU A 184 -6.48 6.16 -7.29
C LEU A 184 -7.87 6.76 -7.14
N MET A 185 -8.58 6.41 -6.07
CA MET A 185 -9.82 7.03 -5.67
C MET A 185 -9.84 7.16 -4.15
N THR A 186 -10.20 8.34 -3.64
CA THR A 186 -10.18 8.61 -2.21
C THR A 186 -11.57 9.01 -1.73
N SER A 187 -11.95 8.52 -0.56
CA SER A 187 -13.26 8.77 0.04
C SER A 187 -13.27 9.93 1.03
N ARG A 188 -12.10 10.38 1.49
CA ARG A 188 -11.98 11.39 2.55
C ARG A 188 -10.91 12.42 2.24
N PRO A 189 -11.18 13.74 2.45
CA PRO A 189 -10.15 14.76 2.37
C PRO A 189 -9.13 14.62 3.51
N GLY A 190 -7.90 15.07 3.28
CA GLY A 190 -6.82 15.02 4.27
C GLY A 190 -5.45 14.95 3.64
N ILE A 191 -4.42 14.86 4.49
CA ILE A 191 -3.03 14.69 4.08
C ILE A 191 -2.63 13.22 4.29
N TYR A 192 -2.10 12.60 3.25
CA TYR A 192 -1.70 11.20 3.24
C TYR A 192 -0.23 11.06 2.89
N TYR A 193 0.47 10.30 3.71
CA TYR A 193 1.91 10.14 3.62
C TYR A 193 2.29 8.78 3.07
N GLY A 194 3.34 8.78 2.26
CA GLY A 194 3.96 7.59 1.71
C GLY A 194 5.48 7.71 1.71
N GLN A 195 6.14 6.61 1.40
CA GLN A 195 7.60 6.53 1.29
C GLN A 195 7.97 5.64 0.13
N CYS A 196 9.16 5.89 -0.46
CA CYS A 196 9.72 4.98 -1.45
C CYS A 196 9.82 3.57 -0.87
N SER A 197 9.33 2.56 -1.61
CA SER A 197 9.22 1.18 -1.15
C SER A 197 10.06 0.19 -1.97
N GLU A 198 10.99 0.68 -2.80
CA GLU A 198 12.02 -0.11 -3.49
C GLU A 198 13.38 0.51 -3.26
N ILE A 199 14.38 -0.31 -2.88
CA ILE A 199 15.73 0.15 -2.54
C ILE A 199 16.39 0.87 -3.72
N CYS A 200 16.74 2.14 -3.55
CA CYS A 200 17.22 3.00 -4.63
C CYS A 200 18.55 3.71 -4.31
N GLY A 201 19.21 3.38 -3.20
CA GLY A 201 20.52 3.93 -2.83
C GLY A 201 20.57 4.58 -1.45
N ALA A 202 21.54 5.47 -1.24
CA ALA A 202 21.90 6.01 0.08
C ALA A 202 20.75 6.79 0.76
N ASN A 203 19.97 7.57 0.00
CA ASN A 203 18.87 8.38 0.51
C ASN A 203 17.50 7.75 0.23
N HIS A 204 17.43 6.42 0.10
CA HIS A 204 16.18 5.69 -0.10
C HIS A 204 15.08 6.05 0.93
N SER A 205 15.42 6.25 2.19
CA SER A 205 14.50 6.62 3.25
C SER A 205 14.15 8.12 3.31
N PHE A 206 14.71 8.93 2.43
CA PHE A 206 14.65 10.40 2.46
C PHE A 206 14.01 11.00 1.20
N MET A 207 13.08 10.26 0.59
CA MET A 207 12.25 10.69 -0.55
C MET A 207 10.77 10.34 -0.28
N PRO A 208 10.12 11.06 0.64
CA PRO A 208 8.74 10.82 1.00
C PRO A 208 7.77 11.25 -0.09
N ILE A 209 6.51 10.81 0.07
CA ILE A 209 5.38 11.12 -0.81
C ILE A 209 4.29 11.76 0.06
N VAL A 210 3.78 12.91 -0.35
CA VAL A 210 2.70 13.59 0.37
C VAL A 210 1.58 13.95 -0.59
N LEU A 211 0.40 13.42 -0.31
CA LEU A 211 -0.85 13.74 -1.02
C LEU A 211 -1.70 14.67 -0.15
N GLU A 212 -2.13 15.78 -0.71
CA GLU A 212 -3.13 16.66 -0.15
C GLU A 212 -4.44 16.48 -0.90
N LEU A 213 -5.37 15.75 -0.30
CA LEU A 213 -6.65 15.42 -0.89
C LEU A 213 -7.70 16.41 -0.43
N VAL A 214 -8.28 17.13 -1.36
CA VAL A 214 -9.22 18.22 -1.10
C VAL A 214 -10.51 18.04 -1.89
N PRO A 215 -11.65 18.59 -1.43
CA PRO A 215 -12.85 18.67 -2.24
C PRO A 215 -12.60 19.37 -3.58
N LEU A 216 -13.31 18.97 -4.63
CA LEU A 216 -13.10 19.44 -6.02
C LEU A 216 -13.00 20.96 -6.11
N LYS A 217 -13.87 21.70 -5.40
CA LYS A 217 -13.87 23.15 -5.39
C LYS A 217 -12.49 23.75 -5.02
N TYR A 218 -11.85 23.22 -3.98
CA TYR A 218 -10.54 23.71 -3.51
C TYR A 218 -9.41 23.26 -4.41
N PHE A 219 -9.57 22.12 -5.08
CA PHE A 219 -8.64 21.66 -6.10
C PHE A 219 -8.66 22.63 -7.31
N GLU A 220 -9.85 23.05 -7.77
CA GLU A 220 -10.00 24.02 -8.85
C GLU A 220 -9.41 25.39 -8.47
N GLU A 221 -9.61 25.86 -7.24
CA GLU A 221 -9.01 27.10 -6.73
C GLU A 221 -7.47 27.00 -6.70
N TRP A 222 -6.93 25.88 -6.22
CA TRP A 222 -5.50 25.61 -6.24
C TRP A 222 -4.93 25.57 -7.65
N LEU A 223 -5.63 24.91 -8.56
CA LEU A 223 -5.24 24.79 -9.97
C LEU A 223 -5.10 26.18 -10.63
N LEU A 224 -6.07 27.09 -10.38
CA LEU A 224 -6.02 28.45 -10.89
C LEU A 224 -4.84 29.28 -10.37
N ILE A 225 -4.28 28.93 -9.23
CA ILE A 225 -3.10 29.60 -8.66
C ILE A 225 -1.82 29.05 -9.29
N MET A 226 -1.82 27.79 -9.67
CA MET A 226 -0.64 27.09 -10.19
C MET A 226 -0.45 27.28 -11.70
N LEU A 227 -1.52 27.55 -12.46
CA LEU A 227 -1.53 27.87 -13.89
C LEU A 227 -1.28 29.36 -14.15
#